data_e4856bf7f375aafeb17a9fbad793e798
#
_entry.id   e4856bf7f375aafeb17a9fbad793e798
#
_cell.length_a   1.000
_cell.length_b   1.000
_cell.length_c   1.000
_cell.angle_alpha   90.00
_cell.angle_beta   90.00
_cell.angle_gamma   90.00
#
_symmetry.space_group_name_H-M   'P 1'
#
loop_
_entity.id
_entity.type
_entity.pdbx_description
1 polymer ?
#
loop_
_entity_poly.entity_id
_entity_poly.type
_entity_poly.pdbx_seq_one_letter_code
_entity_poly.pdbx_strand_id
1 'polypeptide(L)'
;MNSNPAISILMPVKNTAPFLFECLESIIKQTETDFELIAIDDHSTDESHSILNEYSIKDQRVKVFKNTGTGIIEALRLAYSKSSGNYISRMDADDVMSLDKLAVLKSNLTAFGSGHIALGKVKYFSEKPLGSGFKNYELWLNSLIEKGTNFEGIYKECVIPSPCWMVYREDLEKCKAFYPNEYPEDYDLAFRFYREGLKPIACSQTLHHWRDYSTRTSRTHVHYADHTFLDIKMHYFLKLAYDVAKHLVLWGAGDKGKKAAKLLIAQNIKFTWVCDNPKKIGKHIYDQLLHPFTALDSIENSQSIITVANLRAQIEIRSYFKERNLISNKDYFFFC
;
A
#
# COMPACT_ATOMS: atom_id res chain seq x y z
N MET A 1 -19.48 -31.65 -12.73
CA MET A 1 -19.47 -30.17 -12.85
C MET A 1 -18.20 -29.70 -12.18
N ASN A 2 -17.25 -29.12 -12.90
CA ASN A 2 -16.07 -28.54 -12.24
C ASN A 2 -16.56 -27.32 -11.45
N SER A 3 -16.52 -27.39 -10.12
CA SER A 3 -16.75 -26.24 -9.27
C SER A 3 -15.67 -25.19 -9.52
N ASN A 4 -16.03 -23.92 -9.51
CA ASN A 4 -15.03 -22.85 -9.55
C ASN A 4 -14.06 -23.01 -8.38
N PRO A 5 -12.76 -22.71 -8.55
CA PRO A 5 -11.79 -22.72 -7.45
C PRO A 5 -12.21 -21.72 -6.37
N ALA A 6 -11.87 -22.02 -5.11
CA ALA A 6 -12.19 -21.11 -4.02
C ALA A 6 -11.40 -19.81 -4.11
N ILE A 7 -10.11 -19.89 -4.44
CA ILE A 7 -9.17 -18.74 -4.44
C ILE A 7 -8.67 -18.47 -5.85
N SER A 8 -8.65 -17.20 -6.26
CA SER A 8 -7.89 -16.74 -7.43
C SER A 8 -6.69 -15.89 -6.99
N ILE A 9 -5.50 -16.31 -7.43
CA ILE A 9 -4.25 -15.59 -7.24
C ILE A 9 -3.97 -14.81 -8.52
N LEU A 10 -3.88 -13.49 -8.43
CA LEU A 10 -3.61 -12.60 -9.55
C LEU A 10 -2.11 -12.27 -9.59
N MET A 11 -1.41 -12.65 -10.66
CA MET A 11 0.04 -12.49 -10.76
C MET A 11 0.43 -11.77 -12.07
N PRO A 12 0.71 -10.46 -12.03
CA PRO A 12 1.36 -9.78 -13.15
C PRO A 12 2.83 -10.20 -13.23
N VAL A 13 3.32 -10.42 -14.43
CA VAL A 13 4.69 -10.91 -14.70
C VAL A 13 5.33 -10.03 -15.75
N LYS A 14 6.55 -9.52 -15.47
CA LYS A 14 7.36 -8.77 -16.43
C LYS A 14 8.85 -8.94 -16.14
N ASN A 15 9.57 -9.65 -17.02
CA ASN A 15 11.02 -9.80 -16.92
C ASN A 15 11.49 -10.28 -15.54
N THR A 16 10.89 -11.37 -15.05
CA THR A 16 11.20 -11.97 -13.74
C THR A 16 11.79 -13.39 -13.84
N ALA A 17 12.26 -13.82 -15.00
CA ALA A 17 12.78 -15.16 -15.24
C ALA A 17 13.76 -15.66 -14.15
N PRO A 18 14.69 -14.85 -13.60
CA PRO A 18 15.60 -15.32 -12.56
C PRO A 18 14.94 -15.75 -11.25
N PHE A 19 13.74 -15.27 -10.97
CA PHE A 19 13.03 -15.47 -9.70
C PHE A 19 11.76 -16.32 -9.84
N LEU A 20 11.24 -16.41 -11.07
CA LEU A 20 9.92 -16.94 -11.36
C LEU A 20 9.77 -18.42 -10.99
N PHE A 21 10.85 -19.22 -11.14
CA PHE A 21 10.83 -20.62 -10.74
C PHE A 21 10.54 -20.78 -9.23
N GLU A 22 11.27 -20.07 -8.38
CA GLU A 22 11.08 -20.13 -6.92
C GLU A 22 9.70 -19.60 -6.50
N CYS A 23 9.23 -18.53 -7.15
CA CYS A 23 7.89 -18.00 -6.95
C CYS A 23 6.81 -19.05 -7.25
N LEU A 24 6.84 -19.66 -8.44
CA LEU A 24 5.86 -20.65 -8.88
C LEU A 24 5.88 -21.90 -7.99
N GLU A 25 7.07 -22.43 -7.63
CA GLU A 25 7.20 -23.53 -6.70
C GLU A 25 6.55 -23.24 -5.34
N SER A 26 6.69 -22.00 -4.83
CA SER A 26 6.06 -21.60 -3.57
C SER A 26 4.52 -21.55 -3.67
N ILE A 27 3.98 -21.28 -4.86
CA ILE A 27 2.53 -21.24 -5.11
C ILE A 27 1.96 -22.64 -5.27
N ILE A 28 2.56 -23.48 -6.12
CA ILE A 28 1.99 -24.80 -6.41
C ILE A 28 2.05 -25.77 -5.23
N LYS A 29 2.98 -25.50 -4.27
CA LYS A 29 3.17 -26.30 -3.03
C LYS A 29 2.30 -25.84 -1.86
N GLN A 30 1.41 -24.86 -2.04
CA GLN A 30 0.52 -24.41 -0.97
C GLN A 30 -0.29 -25.54 -0.36
N THR A 31 -0.47 -25.52 0.96
CA THR A 31 -1.31 -26.51 1.69
C THR A 31 -2.78 -26.39 1.34
N GLU A 32 -3.28 -25.18 1.04
CA GLU A 32 -4.58 -24.99 0.43
C GLU A 32 -4.45 -25.25 -1.07
N THR A 33 -5.15 -26.26 -1.58
CA THR A 33 -5.03 -26.71 -2.97
C THR A 33 -6.16 -26.23 -3.87
N ASP A 34 -7.25 -25.70 -3.32
CA ASP A 34 -8.41 -25.22 -4.07
C ASP A 34 -8.20 -23.75 -4.50
N PHE A 35 -7.29 -23.57 -5.45
CA PHE A 35 -6.97 -22.28 -6.05
C PHE A 35 -6.71 -22.37 -7.54
N GLU A 36 -6.78 -21.22 -8.20
CA GLU A 36 -6.22 -20.97 -9.51
C GLU A 36 -5.18 -19.85 -9.44
N LEU A 37 -4.13 -19.95 -10.25
CA LEU A 37 -3.17 -18.88 -10.51
C LEU A 37 -3.44 -18.30 -11.89
N ILE A 38 -3.75 -16.99 -11.95
CA ILE A 38 -3.91 -16.26 -13.20
C ILE A 38 -2.66 -15.41 -13.41
N ALA A 39 -1.73 -15.91 -14.21
CA ALA A 39 -0.47 -15.25 -14.54
C ALA A 39 -0.62 -14.46 -15.85
N ILE A 40 -0.31 -13.17 -15.80
CA ILE A 40 -0.37 -12.28 -16.96
C ILE A 40 1.04 -11.82 -17.33
N ASP A 41 1.53 -12.28 -18.46
CA ASP A 41 2.80 -11.83 -19.02
C ASP A 41 2.64 -10.45 -19.67
N ASP A 42 3.23 -9.41 -19.05
CA ASP A 42 3.21 -8.02 -19.52
C ASP A 42 4.37 -7.75 -20.48
N HIS A 43 4.37 -8.46 -21.62
CA HIS A 43 5.37 -8.30 -22.69
C HIS A 43 6.81 -8.54 -22.21
N SER A 44 7.05 -9.63 -21.48
CA SER A 44 8.40 -10.02 -21.09
C SER A 44 9.29 -10.29 -22.31
N THR A 45 10.54 -9.87 -22.23
CA THR A 45 11.56 -10.04 -23.25
C THR A 45 12.63 -11.07 -22.86
N ASP A 46 12.51 -11.60 -21.63
CA ASP A 46 13.32 -12.68 -21.09
C ASP A 46 12.55 -14.03 -21.16
N GLU A 47 13.04 -15.05 -20.49
CA GLU A 47 12.43 -16.39 -20.48
C GLU A 47 11.16 -16.52 -19.62
N SER A 48 10.65 -15.42 -19.02
CA SER A 48 9.50 -15.47 -18.11
C SER A 48 8.29 -16.14 -18.77
N HIS A 49 7.96 -15.80 -20.02
CA HIS A 49 6.83 -16.39 -20.73
C HIS A 49 7.01 -17.90 -20.95
N SER A 50 8.21 -18.35 -21.30
CA SER A 50 8.54 -19.77 -21.49
C SER A 50 8.34 -20.56 -20.20
N ILE A 51 8.87 -20.03 -19.07
CA ILE A 51 8.74 -20.64 -17.74
C ILE A 51 7.27 -20.76 -17.35
N LEU A 52 6.46 -19.71 -17.53
CA LEU A 52 5.02 -19.74 -17.24
C LEU A 52 4.30 -20.86 -18.03
N ASN A 53 4.61 -21.00 -19.33
CA ASN A 53 4.00 -22.03 -20.16
C ASN A 53 4.38 -23.44 -19.70
N GLU A 54 5.62 -23.67 -19.29
CA GLU A 54 6.02 -24.97 -18.71
C GLU A 54 5.20 -25.31 -17.47
N TYR A 55 4.99 -24.34 -16.58
CA TYR A 55 4.19 -24.55 -15.37
C TYR A 55 2.71 -24.76 -15.68
N SER A 56 2.15 -24.10 -16.69
CA SER A 56 0.76 -24.32 -17.09
C SER A 56 0.51 -25.72 -17.65
N ILE A 57 1.53 -26.36 -18.22
CA ILE A 57 1.47 -27.77 -18.65
C ILE A 57 1.57 -28.73 -17.46
N LYS A 58 2.42 -28.40 -16.46
CA LYS A 58 2.66 -29.23 -15.28
C LYS A 58 1.51 -29.21 -14.28
N ASP A 59 0.82 -28.05 -14.15
CA ASP A 59 -0.23 -27.86 -13.15
C ASP A 59 -1.42 -27.08 -13.75
N GLN A 60 -2.55 -27.76 -13.88
CA GLN A 60 -3.78 -27.20 -14.47
C GLN A 60 -4.36 -26.01 -13.69
N ARG A 61 -3.93 -25.77 -12.46
CA ARG A 61 -4.29 -24.59 -11.68
C ARG A 61 -3.61 -23.33 -12.18
N VAL A 62 -2.51 -23.44 -12.92
CA VAL A 62 -1.74 -22.32 -13.49
C VAL A 62 -2.30 -21.98 -14.88
N LYS A 63 -2.87 -20.80 -15.02
CA LYS A 63 -3.45 -20.27 -16.25
C LYS A 63 -2.64 -19.06 -16.71
N VAL A 64 -2.14 -19.08 -17.94
CA VAL A 64 -1.23 -18.06 -18.46
C VAL A 64 -1.90 -17.31 -19.60
N PHE A 65 -1.80 -15.98 -19.55
CA PHE A 65 -2.30 -15.09 -20.60
C PHE A 65 -1.27 -14.00 -20.90
N LYS A 66 -1.31 -13.46 -22.12
CA LYS A 66 -0.56 -12.26 -22.49
C LYS A 66 -1.37 -11.03 -22.18
N ASN A 67 -0.71 -9.99 -21.63
CA ASN A 67 -1.35 -8.71 -21.42
C ASN A 67 -1.80 -8.12 -22.76
N THR A 68 -3.06 -7.69 -22.82
CA THR A 68 -3.61 -7.02 -24.02
C THR A 68 -3.37 -5.51 -23.99
N GLY A 69 -3.10 -4.96 -22.81
CA GLY A 69 -2.65 -3.61 -22.59
C GLY A 69 -1.16 -3.57 -22.23
N THR A 70 -0.74 -2.59 -21.43
CA THR A 70 0.65 -2.42 -20.98
C THR A 70 0.67 -1.96 -19.52
N GLY A 71 1.54 -2.56 -18.73
CA GLY A 71 1.77 -2.19 -17.34
C GLY A 71 0.94 -2.98 -16.33
N ILE A 72 1.30 -2.81 -15.07
CA ILE A 72 0.82 -3.63 -13.95
C ILE A 72 -0.70 -3.53 -13.75
N ILE A 73 -1.30 -2.35 -13.93
CA ILE A 73 -2.74 -2.14 -13.74
C ILE A 73 -3.52 -2.92 -14.80
N GLU A 74 -3.12 -2.84 -16.07
CA GLU A 74 -3.78 -3.59 -17.15
C GLU A 74 -3.61 -5.10 -16.97
N ALA A 75 -2.42 -5.54 -16.53
CA ALA A 75 -2.18 -6.95 -16.23
C ALA A 75 -3.08 -7.44 -15.07
N LEU A 76 -3.19 -6.69 -13.98
CA LEU A 76 -4.07 -7.02 -12.85
C LEU A 76 -5.55 -7.01 -13.24
N ARG A 77 -5.97 -6.06 -14.08
CA ARG A 77 -7.34 -5.97 -14.62
C ARG A 77 -7.68 -7.19 -15.47
N LEU A 78 -6.76 -7.59 -16.35
CA LEU A 78 -6.91 -8.79 -17.15
C LEU A 78 -6.93 -10.05 -16.27
N ALA A 79 -6.01 -10.17 -15.30
CA ALA A 79 -6.00 -11.29 -14.37
C ALA A 79 -7.33 -11.42 -13.63
N TYR A 80 -7.86 -10.31 -13.12
CA TYR A 80 -9.14 -10.28 -12.44
C TYR A 80 -10.29 -10.70 -13.35
N SER A 81 -10.32 -10.24 -14.61
CA SER A 81 -11.36 -10.62 -15.58
C SER A 81 -11.35 -12.09 -15.96
N LYS A 82 -10.21 -12.77 -15.82
CA LYS A 82 -10.04 -14.22 -16.10
C LYS A 82 -10.23 -15.09 -14.86
N SER A 83 -10.35 -14.49 -13.68
CA SER A 83 -10.45 -15.18 -12.41
C SER A 83 -11.90 -15.56 -12.07
N SER A 84 -12.10 -16.65 -11.34
CA SER A 84 -13.44 -17.18 -11.01
C SER A 84 -13.65 -17.47 -9.51
N GLY A 85 -12.60 -17.43 -8.68
CA GLY A 85 -12.66 -17.74 -7.25
C GLY A 85 -13.41 -16.68 -6.44
N ASN A 86 -14.00 -17.10 -5.32
CA ASN A 86 -14.68 -16.21 -4.39
C ASN A 86 -13.72 -15.38 -3.53
N TYR A 87 -12.51 -15.89 -3.31
CA TYR A 87 -11.44 -15.20 -2.61
C TYR A 87 -10.42 -14.70 -3.64
N ILE A 88 -10.04 -13.45 -3.52
CA ILE A 88 -9.03 -12.84 -4.40
C ILE A 88 -7.80 -12.49 -3.59
N SER A 89 -6.64 -12.91 -4.09
CA SER A 89 -5.31 -12.56 -3.57
C SER A 89 -4.41 -12.13 -4.72
N ARG A 90 -3.30 -11.47 -4.39
CA ARG A 90 -2.27 -11.08 -5.35
C ARG A 90 -0.93 -11.73 -5.02
N MET A 91 -0.12 -11.94 -6.03
CA MET A 91 1.28 -12.37 -5.93
C MET A 91 2.15 -11.55 -6.86
N ASP A 92 3.32 -11.13 -6.39
CA ASP A 92 4.35 -10.54 -7.22
C ASP A 92 5.31 -11.66 -7.68
N ALA A 93 5.69 -11.65 -8.97
CA ALA A 93 6.35 -12.78 -9.63
C ALA A 93 7.83 -12.98 -9.24
N ASP A 94 8.40 -12.08 -8.44
CA ASP A 94 9.76 -12.12 -7.93
C ASP A 94 9.85 -12.51 -6.44
N ASP A 95 8.71 -12.77 -5.79
CA ASP A 95 8.60 -13.04 -4.35
C ASP A 95 8.31 -14.52 -4.04
N VAL A 96 8.27 -14.85 -2.75
CA VAL A 96 8.04 -16.23 -2.26
C VAL A 96 6.94 -16.24 -1.20
N MET A 97 5.95 -17.13 -1.34
CA MET A 97 4.92 -17.37 -0.31
C MET A 97 5.43 -18.35 0.75
N SER A 98 4.99 -18.20 2.01
CA SER A 98 5.07 -19.32 2.96
C SER A 98 4.09 -20.44 2.57
N LEU A 99 4.39 -21.66 2.99
CA LEU A 99 3.68 -22.87 2.59
C LEU A 99 2.17 -22.86 2.93
N ASP A 100 1.79 -22.15 3.96
CA ASP A 100 0.44 -22.10 4.52
C ASP A 100 -0.29 -20.76 4.28
N LYS A 101 0.29 -19.86 3.45
CA LYS A 101 -0.25 -18.51 3.23
C LYS A 101 -1.71 -18.52 2.82
N LEU A 102 -2.08 -19.30 1.81
CA LEU A 102 -3.46 -19.33 1.31
C LEU A 102 -4.42 -19.91 2.35
N ALA A 103 -4.03 -20.97 3.05
CA ALA A 103 -4.83 -21.60 4.08
C ALA A 103 -5.12 -20.63 5.24
N VAL A 104 -4.09 -19.91 5.73
CA VAL A 104 -4.21 -18.95 6.82
C VAL A 104 -5.09 -17.76 6.42
N LEU A 105 -4.85 -17.16 5.27
CA LEU A 105 -5.64 -16.01 4.81
C LEU A 105 -7.11 -16.39 4.59
N LYS A 106 -7.39 -17.54 3.96
CA LYS A 106 -8.74 -18.06 3.75
C LYS A 106 -9.44 -18.35 5.06
N SER A 107 -8.77 -19.03 6.00
CA SER A 107 -9.32 -19.35 7.33
C SER A 107 -9.71 -18.08 8.09
N ASN A 108 -8.84 -17.06 8.08
CA ASN A 108 -9.13 -15.77 8.69
C ASN A 108 -10.38 -15.12 8.09
N LEU A 109 -10.46 -15.03 6.75
CA LEU A 109 -11.64 -14.45 6.10
C LEU A 109 -12.91 -15.27 6.37
N THR A 110 -12.82 -16.58 6.38
CA THR A 110 -13.98 -17.44 6.70
C THR A 110 -14.50 -17.19 8.11
N ALA A 111 -13.60 -16.95 9.07
CA ALA A 111 -13.97 -16.68 10.46
C ALA A 111 -14.61 -15.29 10.67
N PHE A 112 -14.17 -14.27 9.92
CA PHE A 112 -14.62 -12.90 10.09
C PHE A 112 -15.70 -12.46 9.08
N GLY A 113 -15.75 -13.10 7.92
CA GLY A 113 -16.72 -12.81 6.86
C GLY A 113 -16.37 -11.61 5.98
N SER A 114 -17.31 -11.24 5.10
CA SER A 114 -17.23 -10.07 4.20
C SER A 114 -17.05 -8.75 4.97
N GLY A 115 -16.50 -7.74 4.31
CA GLY A 115 -16.14 -6.46 4.94
C GLY A 115 -14.80 -6.50 5.68
N HIS A 116 -14.01 -7.57 5.50
CA HIS A 116 -12.68 -7.72 6.11
C HIS A 116 -11.61 -7.95 5.04
N ILE A 117 -10.35 -7.64 5.42
CA ILE A 117 -9.15 -7.97 4.66
C ILE A 117 -8.23 -8.83 5.51
N ALA A 118 -7.95 -10.05 5.05
CA ALA A 118 -6.94 -10.89 5.66
C ALA A 118 -5.55 -10.48 5.17
N LEU A 119 -4.62 -10.35 6.10
CA LEU A 119 -3.26 -9.92 5.87
C LEU A 119 -2.29 -10.92 6.50
N GLY A 120 -1.05 -10.93 6.03
CA GLY A 120 0.05 -11.65 6.66
C GLY A 120 1.26 -10.75 6.84
N LYS A 121 2.07 -11.03 7.86
CA LYS A 121 3.35 -10.34 8.04
C LYS A 121 4.27 -10.67 6.87
N VAL A 122 5.15 -9.76 6.57
CA VAL A 122 6.11 -9.88 5.47
C VAL A 122 7.54 -9.88 6.02
N LYS A 123 8.46 -10.49 5.28
CA LYS A 123 9.89 -10.47 5.59
C LYS A 123 10.69 -10.21 4.33
N TYR A 124 11.50 -9.15 4.35
CA TYR A 124 12.45 -8.91 3.27
C TYR A 124 13.60 -9.92 3.31
N PHE A 125 14.02 -10.35 2.12
CA PHE A 125 15.25 -11.10 1.94
C PHE A 125 16.00 -10.62 0.70
N SER A 126 17.34 -10.73 0.72
CA SER A 126 18.20 -10.19 -0.32
C SER A 126 19.57 -10.86 -0.25
N GLU A 127 20.24 -11.00 -1.38
CA GLU A 127 21.65 -11.42 -1.43
C GLU A 127 22.59 -10.39 -0.80
N LYS A 128 22.23 -9.10 -0.87
CA LYS A 128 22.98 -7.99 -0.28
C LYS A 128 22.31 -7.51 1.01
N PRO A 129 23.05 -6.91 1.94
CA PRO A 129 22.46 -6.36 3.16
C PRO A 129 21.34 -5.36 2.85
N LEU A 130 20.20 -5.55 3.48
CA LEU A 130 19.06 -4.65 3.36
C LEU A 130 19.37 -3.27 3.94
N GLY A 131 18.97 -2.22 3.25
CA GLY A 131 19.03 -0.86 3.75
C GLY A 131 18.11 -0.65 4.98
N SER A 132 18.49 0.31 5.85
CA SER A 132 17.71 0.61 7.07
C SER A 132 16.26 1.02 6.79
N GLY A 133 15.99 1.67 5.67
CA GLY A 133 14.64 2.06 5.26
C GLY A 133 13.69 0.87 5.10
N PHE A 134 14.12 -0.17 4.40
CA PHE A 134 13.34 -1.40 4.20
C PHE A 134 13.10 -2.15 5.52
N LYS A 135 14.14 -2.26 6.36
CA LYS A 135 14.01 -2.88 7.69
C LYS A 135 13.01 -2.14 8.59
N ASN A 136 13.08 -0.82 8.61
CA ASN A 136 12.18 0.01 9.41
C ASN A 136 10.73 -0.08 8.88
N TYR A 137 10.56 -0.10 7.56
CA TYR A 137 9.23 -0.27 6.95
C TYR A 137 8.65 -1.66 7.28
N GLU A 138 9.43 -2.73 7.15
CA GLU A 138 9.01 -4.09 7.52
C GLU A 138 8.54 -4.17 8.98
N LEU A 139 9.35 -3.67 9.92
CA LEU A 139 9.02 -3.68 11.34
C LEU A 139 7.74 -2.89 11.63
N TRP A 140 7.62 -1.70 11.04
CA TRP A 140 6.45 -0.85 11.20
C TRP A 140 5.19 -1.49 10.62
N LEU A 141 5.23 -1.97 9.37
CA LEU A 141 4.11 -2.62 8.70
C LEU A 141 3.66 -3.87 9.47
N ASN A 142 4.60 -4.73 9.86
CA ASN A 142 4.33 -5.95 10.62
C ASN A 142 3.71 -5.64 11.99
N SER A 143 4.09 -4.53 12.64
CA SER A 143 3.47 -4.11 13.90
C SER A 143 2.00 -3.70 13.76
N LEU A 144 1.62 -3.14 12.61
CA LEU A 144 0.23 -2.81 12.29
C LEU A 144 -0.58 -4.08 11.96
N ILE A 145 0.00 -5.00 11.18
CA ILE A 145 -0.65 -6.26 10.80
C ILE A 145 -0.92 -7.12 12.05
N GLU A 146 0.04 -7.20 12.96
CA GLU A 146 -0.09 -7.98 14.20
C GLU A 146 -1.24 -7.50 15.09
N LYS A 147 -1.55 -6.19 15.03
CA LYS A 147 -2.64 -5.56 15.78
C LYS A 147 -3.95 -5.43 14.99
N GLY A 148 -3.95 -5.63 13.69
CA GLY A 148 -5.08 -5.34 12.82
C GLY A 148 -5.41 -3.84 12.72
N THR A 149 -4.42 -2.96 12.90
CA THR A 149 -4.58 -1.49 12.93
C THR A 149 -3.96 -0.81 11.71
N ASN A 150 -3.87 -1.50 10.58
CA ASN A 150 -3.18 -1.03 9.38
C ASN A 150 -3.61 0.38 8.97
N PHE A 151 -4.90 0.66 8.95
CA PHE A 151 -5.41 1.94 8.48
C PHE A 151 -5.10 3.13 9.39
N GLU A 152 -4.60 2.92 10.61
CA GLU A 152 -4.09 4.02 11.44
C GLU A 152 -2.87 4.70 10.81
N GLY A 153 -2.12 3.99 9.96
CA GLY A 153 -0.97 4.52 9.25
C GLY A 153 -1.23 4.91 7.80
N ILE A 154 -2.49 4.91 7.31
CA ILE A 154 -2.82 5.01 5.88
C ILE A 154 -2.26 6.26 5.21
N TYR A 155 -2.15 7.38 5.88
CA TYR A 155 -1.55 8.61 5.34
C TYR A 155 -0.03 8.68 5.52
N LYS A 156 0.56 7.79 6.35
CA LYS A 156 2.00 7.76 6.56
C LYS A 156 2.72 7.02 5.41
N GLU A 157 2.28 5.79 5.11
CA GLU A 157 2.84 4.94 4.06
C GLU A 157 1.83 3.89 3.64
N CYS A 158 2.07 3.14 2.54
CA CYS A 158 1.22 2.02 2.15
C CYS A 158 1.17 0.99 3.28
N VAL A 159 -0.03 0.69 3.75
CA VAL A 159 -0.28 -0.12 4.95
C VAL A 159 -0.73 -1.55 4.64
N ILE A 160 -0.95 -1.85 3.37
CA ILE A 160 -1.32 -3.18 2.89
C ILE A 160 -0.17 -3.72 2.05
N PRO A 161 0.47 -4.83 2.46
CA PRO A 161 1.55 -5.41 1.65
C PRO A 161 0.97 -5.91 0.33
N SER A 162 1.42 -5.32 -0.78
CA SER A 162 0.89 -5.54 -2.13
C SER A 162 0.64 -7.01 -2.47
N PRO A 163 1.55 -7.97 -2.22
CA PRO A 163 1.34 -9.38 -2.55
C PRO A 163 0.84 -10.24 -1.37
N CYS A 164 0.49 -9.66 -0.20
CA CYS A 164 0.15 -10.45 0.98
C CYS A 164 -1.18 -10.03 1.63
N TRP A 165 -2.24 -10.12 0.86
CA TRP A 165 -3.61 -9.90 1.30
C TRP A 165 -4.58 -10.86 0.61
N MET A 166 -5.77 -11.01 1.19
CA MET A 166 -6.91 -11.71 0.61
C MET A 166 -8.21 -11.02 1.03
N VAL A 167 -9.15 -10.93 0.10
CA VAL A 167 -10.50 -10.38 0.32
C VAL A 167 -11.54 -11.23 -0.40
N TYR A 168 -12.80 -11.10 -0.02
CA TYR A 168 -13.89 -11.62 -0.84
C TYR A 168 -13.99 -10.86 -2.15
N ARG A 169 -14.36 -11.56 -3.24
CA ARG A 169 -14.57 -10.96 -4.56
C ARG A 169 -15.55 -9.77 -4.50
N GLU A 170 -16.67 -9.94 -3.81
CA GLU A 170 -17.67 -8.89 -3.65
C GLU A 170 -17.13 -7.62 -2.98
N ASP A 171 -16.23 -7.75 -2.00
CA ASP A 171 -15.58 -6.62 -1.34
C ASP A 171 -14.59 -5.91 -2.27
N LEU A 172 -13.85 -6.67 -3.08
CA LEU A 172 -12.97 -6.09 -4.10
C LEU A 172 -13.78 -5.35 -5.19
N GLU A 173 -14.94 -5.87 -5.57
CA GLU A 173 -15.86 -5.22 -6.53
C GLU A 173 -16.40 -3.90 -5.98
N LYS A 174 -16.82 -3.84 -4.72
CA LYS A 174 -17.20 -2.58 -4.04
C LYS A 174 -16.06 -1.56 -4.09
N CYS A 175 -14.83 -2.02 -3.96
CA CYS A 175 -13.63 -1.19 -4.10
C CYS A 175 -13.26 -0.88 -5.56
N LYS A 176 -14.06 -1.25 -6.56
CA LYS A 176 -13.80 -1.09 -8.00
C LYS A 176 -12.57 -1.86 -8.50
N ALA A 177 -12.19 -2.95 -7.83
CA ALA A 177 -11.08 -3.84 -8.17
C ALA A 177 -9.85 -3.08 -8.73
N PHE A 178 -9.43 -3.37 -9.95
CA PHE A 178 -8.27 -2.74 -10.63
C PHE A 178 -8.68 -1.78 -11.76
N TYR A 179 -9.92 -1.25 -11.74
CA TYR A 179 -10.40 -0.33 -12.79
C TYR A 179 -9.76 1.06 -12.78
N PRO A 180 -9.45 1.71 -11.64
CA PRO A 180 -8.76 2.99 -11.64
C PRO A 180 -7.34 2.91 -12.20
N ASN A 181 -6.92 3.98 -12.93
CA ASN A 181 -5.56 4.11 -13.47
C ASN A 181 -4.70 5.03 -12.58
N GLU A 182 -4.70 4.76 -11.27
CA GLU A 182 -3.97 5.55 -10.28
C GLU A 182 -2.69 4.83 -9.84
N TYR A 183 -1.59 5.56 -9.75
CA TYR A 183 -0.30 5.03 -9.29
C TYR A 183 0.14 5.73 -8.00
N PRO A 184 0.76 4.97 -7.05
CA PRO A 184 0.93 3.52 -7.07
C PRO A 184 -0.40 2.77 -6.88
N GLU A 185 -0.62 1.75 -7.68
CA GLU A 185 -1.89 1.01 -7.75
C GLU A 185 -2.24 0.25 -6.45
N ASP A 186 -1.22 -0.21 -5.74
CA ASP A 186 -1.36 -0.89 -4.46
C ASP A 186 -1.77 0.07 -3.34
N TYR A 187 -1.20 1.27 -3.33
CA TYR A 187 -1.56 2.29 -2.37
C TYR A 187 -2.95 2.89 -2.66
N ASP A 188 -3.28 3.08 -3.93
CA ASP A 188 -4.63 3.46 -4.35
C ASP A 188 -5.66 2.40 -3.88
N LEU A 189 -5.39 1.11 -4.08
CA LEU A 189 -6.24 0.04 -3.61
C LEU A 189 -6.38 0.03 -2.07
N ALA A 190 -5.29 0.27 -1.33
CA ALA A 190 -5.32 0.37 0.13
C ALA A 190 -6.24 1.51 0.60
N PHE A 191 -6.20 2.68 -0.04
CA PHE A 191 -7.14 3.78 0.24
C PHE A 191 -8.59 3.43 -0.11
N ARG A 192 -8.81 2.66 -1.17
CA ARG A 192 -10.16 2.22 -1.54
C ARG A 192 -10.72 1.20 -0.55
N PHE A 193 -9.89 0.27 -0.04
CA PHE A 193 -10.27 -0.61 1.07
C PHE A 193 -10.63 0.21 2.33
N TYR A 194 -9.84 1.22 2.67
CA TYR A 194 -10.12 2.13 3.78
C TYR A 194 -11.44 2.89 3.60
N ARG A 195 -11.67 3.44 2.42
CA ARG A 195 -12.90 4.18 2.07
C ARG A 195 -14.15 3.31 2.19
N GLU A 196 -14.10 2.08 1.73
CA GLU A 196 -15.22 1.14 1.79
C GLU A 196 -15.38 0.48 3.18
N GLY A 197 -14.52 0.85 4.14
CA GLY A 197 -14.63 0.43 5.53
C GLY A 197 -14.23 -1.01 5.79
N LEU A 198 -13.42 -1.64 4.93
CA LEU A 198 -12.88 -2.97 5.21
C LEU A 198 -12.03 -2.95 6.48
N LYS A 199 -12.13 -4.01 7.28
CA LYS A 199 -11.40 -4.12 8.54
C LYS A 199 -10.22 -5.09 8.39
N PRO A 200 -8.98 -4.65 8.67
CA PRO A 200 -7.82 -5.54 8.68
C PRO A 200 -7.96 -6.60 9.78
N ILE A 201 -7.71 -7.86 9.44
CA ILE A 201 -7.67 -8.95 10.41
C ILE A 201 -6.25 -9.08 10.94
N ALA A 202 -6.08 -9.08 12.26
CA ALA A 202 -4.78 -9.26 12.92
C ALA A 202 -4.16 -10.61 12.56
N CYS A 203 -2.85 -10.63 12.24
CA CYS A 203 -2.11 -11.83 11.93
C CYS A 203 -0.69 -11.76 12.51
N SER A 204 -0.29 -12.80 13.26
CA SER A 204 1.06 -12.90 13.84
C SER A 204 2.06 -13.63 12.95
N GLN A 205 1.59 -14.31 11.89
CA GLN A 205 2.40 -15.17 11.05
C GLN A 205 3.05 -14.40 9.90
N THR A 206 4.32 -14.72 9.58
CA THR A 206 4.99 -14.27 8.38
C THR A 206 4.56 -15.16 7.22
N LEU A 207 3.76 -14.61 6.31
CA LEU A 207 3.16 -15.35 5.21
C LEU A 207 3.79 -15.04 3.84
N HIS A 208 4.69 -14.08 3.80
CA HIS A 208 5.27 -13.64 2.54
C HIS A 208 6.72 -13.18 2.71
N HIS A 209 7.56 -13.57 1.75
CA HIS A 209 8.96 -13.18 1.67
C HIS A 209 9.15 -12.26 0.47
N TRP A 210 9.47 -10.98 0.76
CA TRP A 210 9.73 -9.94 -0.23
C TRP A 210 11.18 -9.96 -0.67
N ARG A 211 11.40 -10.21 -1.94
CA ARG A 211 12.76 -10.19 -2.50
C ARG A 211 13.19 -8.76 -2.78
N ASP A 212 14.38 -8.41 -2.31
CA ASP A 212 15.00 -7.11 -2.61
C ASP A 212 16.25 -7.30 -3.48
N TYR A 213 16.28 -6.59 -4.61
CA TYR A 213 17.39 -6.57 -5.56
C TYR A 213 17.48 -5.21 -6.26
N SER A 214 18.65 -4.91 -6.88
CA SER A 214 18.98 -3.55 -7.36
C SER A 214 18.08 -3.02 -8.48
N THR A 215 17.56 -3.90 -9.32
CA THR A 215 16.71 -3.56 -10.49
C THR A 215 15.22 -3.70 -10.23
N ARG A 216 14.81 -3.93 -8.98
CA ARG A 216 13.40 -4.03 -8.60
C ARG A 216 12.63 -2.77 -9.00
N THR A 217 11.40 -2.93 -9.51
CA THR A 217 10.53 -1.83 -9.96
C THR A 217 10.36 -0.73 -8.91
N SER A 218 10.19 -1.10 -7.64
CA SER A 218 10.08 -0.13 -6.53
C SER A 218 11.36 0.71 -6.28
N ARG A 219 12.51 0.32 -6.86
CA ARG A 219 13.78 1.07 -6.77
C ARG A 219 14.07 1.91 -8.01
N THR A 220 13.52 1.55 -9.16
CA THR A 220 13.95 2.08 -10.46
C THR A 220 12.86 2.88 -11.18
N HIS A 221 11.60 2.60 -10.89
CA HIS A 221 10.50 3.18 -11.64
C HIS A 221 10.09 4.56 -11.09
N VAL A 222 9.80 5.50 -11.99
CA VAL A 222 9.43 6.89 -11.67
C VAL A 222 8.22 7.02 -10.73
N HIS A 223 7.28 6.08 -10.77
CA HIS A 223 6.11 6.09 -9.89
C HIS A 223 6.42 5.80 -8.42
N TYR A 224 7.63 5.30 -8.12
CA TYR A 224 8.13 5.07 -6.76
C TYR A 224 9.24 6.04 -6.36
N ALA A 225 9.54 7.04 -7.23
CA ALA A 225 10.54 8.07 -6.93
C ALA A 225 10.11 8.93 -5.72
N ASP A 226 11.09 9.57 -5.10
CA ASP A 226 10.89 10.42 -3.92
C ASP A 226 9.70 11.37 -4.07
N HIS A 227 8.81 11.32 -3.09
CA HIS A 227 7.63 12.18 -2.94
C HIS A 227 6.43 11.92 -3.87
N THR A 228 6.42 10.92 -4.76
CA THR A 228 5.24 10.61 -5.59
C THR A 228 4.05 10.17 -4.73
N PHE A 229 4.30 9.48 -3.63
CA PHE A 229 3.25 9.08 -2.67
C PHE A 229 2.54 10.26 -2.00
N LEU A 230 3.13 11.46 -2.00
CA LEU A 230 2.49 12.63 -1.39
C LEU A 230 1.27 13.09 -2.20
N ASP A 231 1.28 12.90 -3.51
CA ASP A 231 0.18 13.27 -4.40
C ASP A 231 -1.06 12.41 -4.09
N ILE A 232 -0.89 11.09 -4.01
CA ILE A 232 -2.00 10.18 -3.69
C ILE A 232 -2.51 10.37 -2.26
N LYS A 233 -1.63 10.60 -1.28
CA LYS A 233 -2.02 10.92 0.10
C LYS A 233 -2.85 12.19 0.18
N MET A 234 -2.42 13.24 -0.52
CA MET A 234 -3.15 14.52 -0.58
C MET A 234 -4.49 14.36 -1.27
N HIS A 235 -4.54 13.64 -2.40
CA HIS A 235 -5.79 13.35 -3.10
C HIS A 235 -6.82 12.70 -2.17
N TYR A 236 -6.42 11.63 -1.47
CA TYR A 236 -7.34 10.93 -0.58
C TYR A 236 -7.63 11.70 0.70
N PHE A 237 -6.68 12.47 1.24
CA PHE A 237 -6.95 13.36 2.36
C PHE A 237 -8.06 14.35 2.02
N LEU A 238 -7.94 15.06 0.91
CA LEU A 238 -8.94 16.05 0.47
C LEU A 238 -10.31 15.42 0.20
N LYS A 239 -10.31 14.17 -0.26
CA LYS A 239 -11.55 13.47 -0.62
C LYS A 239 -12.25 12.81 0.57
N LEU A 240 -11.52 12.32 1.55
CA LEU A 240 -12.04 11.44 2.60
C LEU A 240 -12.02 12.07 4.00
N ALA A 241 -11.10 13.00 4.25
CA ALA A 241 -10.79 13.46 5.61
C ALA A 241 -10.80 14.98 5.78
N TYR A 242 -10.59 15.74 4.71
CA TYR A 242 -10.57 17.20 4.80
C TYR A 242 -11.95 17.75 5.18
N ASP A 243 -11.97 18.50 6.28
CA ASP A 243 -13.17 19.20 6.75
C ASP A 243 -13.03 20.70 6.48
N VAL A 244 -13.84 21.21 5.55
CA VAL A 244 -13.83 22.63 5.16
C VAL A 244 -14.24 23.60 6.28
N ALA A 245 -14.92 23.08 7.33
CA ALA A 245 -15.29 23.85 8.50
C ALA A 245 -14.15 24.00 9.50
N LYS A 246 -13.04 23.25 9.33
CA LYS A 246 -11.86 23.31 10.17
C LYS A 246 -10.74 24.14 9.55
N HIS A 247 -9.99 24.85 10.38
CA HIS A 247 -8.79 25.52 9.95
C HIS A 247 -7.67 24.53 9.68
N LEU A 248 -7.17 24.50 8.43
CA LEU A 248 -6.10 23.57 8.06
C LEU A 248 -4.73 24.12 8.48
N VAL A 249 -3.94 23.27 9.14
CA VAL A 249 -2.55 23.56 9.54
C VAL A 249 -1.60 22.59 8.88
N LEU A 250 -0.57 23.11 8.22
CA LEU A 250 0.53 22.32 7.63
C LEU A 250 1.76 22.41 8.56
N TRP A 251 2.26 21.26 9.02
CA TRP A 251 3.42 21.17 9.90
C TRP A 251 4.66 20.74 9.15
N GLY A 252 5.74 21.53 9.30
CA GLY A 252 7.04 21.27 8.72
C GLY A 252 7.27 21.97 7.39
N ALA A 253 8.47 22.55 7.23
CA ALA A 253 8.89 23.31 6.05
C ALA A 253 10.11 22.68 5.35
N GLY A 254 10.27 21.35 5.46
CA GLY A 254 11.19 20.54 4.66
C GLY A 254 10.63 20.26 3.26
N ASP A 255 11.26 19.37 2.50
CA ASP A 255 10.88 19.13 1.10
C ASP A 255 9.47 18.54 0.97
N LYS A 256 9.08 17.61 1.85
CA LYS A 256 7.69 17.11 1.90
C LYS A 256 6.69 18.22 2.23
N GLY A 257 7.00 19.10 3.21
CA GLY A 257 6.14 20.25 3.54
C GLY A 257 5.99 21.23 2.40
N LYS A 258 7.08 21.53 1.68
CA LYS A 258 7.04 22.39 0.49
C LYS A 258 6.19 21.77 -0.62
N LYS A 259 6.29 20.46 -0.86
CA LYS A 259 5.45 19.77 -1.84
C LYS A 259 3.98 19.79 -1.41
N ALA A 260 3.68 19.48 -0.14
CA ALA A 260 2.32 19.54 0.40
C ALA A 260 1.72 20.96 0.26
N ALA A 261 2.51 22.01 0.58
CA ALA A 261 2.07 23.38 0.43
C ALA A 261 1.69 23.71 -1.03
N LYS A 262 2.52 23.31 -2.01
CA LYS A 262 2.21 23.49 -3.45
C LYS A 262 0.91 22.78 -3.85
N LEU A 263 0.68 21.57 -3.36
CA LEU A 263 -0.56 20.82 -3.65
C LEU A 263 -1.79 21.54 -3.07
N LEU A 264 -1.71 22.04 -1.84
CA LEU A 264 -2.80 22.80 -1.21
C LEU A 264 -3.07 24.11 -1.94
N ILE A 265 -2.01 24.85 -2.32
CA ILE A 265 -2.13 26.11 -3.09
C ILE A 265 -2.78 25.84 -4.45
N ALA A 266 -2.37 24.79 -5.16
CA ALA A 266 -2.95 24.42 -6.45
C ALA A 266 -4.45 24.09 -6.38
N GLN A 267 -4.94 23.66 -5.21
CA GLN A 267 -6.36 23.40 -4.93
C GLN A 267 -7.08 24.62 -4.31
N ASN A 268 -6.42 25.79 -4.23
CA ASN A 268 -6.94 27.01 -3.58
C ASN A 268 -7.37 26.80 -2.11
N ILE A 269 -6.71 25.87 -1.40
CA ILE A 269 -6.99 25.58 0.01
C ILE A 269 -6.14 26.51 0.88
N LYS A 270 -6.80 27.25 1.78
CA LYS A 270 -6.12 28.09 2.76
C LYS A 270 -5.60 27.23 3.92
N PHE A 271 -4.40 27.55 4.40
CA PHE A 271 -3.80 26.87 5.54
C PHE A 271 -2.84 27.80 6.29
N THR A 272 -2.61 27.52 7.56
CA THR A 272 -1.50 28.09 8.33
C THR A 272 -0.31 27.15 8.26
N TRP A 273 0.87 27.68 7.93
CA TRP A 273 2.08 26.87 7.81
C TRP A 273 3.00 27.07 9.02
N VAL A 274 3.21 26.01 9.82
CA VAL A 274 4.03 26.06 11.02
C VAL A 274 5.33 25.26 10.89
N CYS A 275 6.39 25.75 11.52
CA CYS A 275 7.66 25.03 11.60
C CYS A 275 8.43 25.42 12.87
N ASP A 276 9.46 24.60 13.20
CA ASP A 276 10.36 24.78 14.32
C ASP A 276 11.70 25.43 13.96
N ASN A 277 11.94 25.67 12.66
CA ASN A 277 13.20 26.22 12.20
C ASN A 277 13.23 27.74 12.34
N PRO A 278 14.01 28.30 13.30
CA PRO A 278 14.05 29.75 13.56
C PRO A 278 14.55 30.57 12.37
N LYS A 279 15.31 29.93 11.44
CA LYS A 279 15.78 30.61 10.21
C LYS A 279 14.67 30.77 9.17
N LYS A 280 13.55 30.07 9.32
CA LYS A 280 12.41 30.07 8.40
C LYS A 280 11.19 30.80 8.96
N ILE A 281 11.02 30.83 10.26
CA ILE A 281 9.93 31.53 10.94
C ILE A 281 9.94 33.01 10.55
N GLY A 282 8.77 33.57 10.21
CA GLY A 282 8.60 34.94 9.74
C GLY A 282 8.99 35.16 8.27
N LYS A 283 9.41 34.14 7.54
CA LYS A 283 9.70 34.20 6.10
C LYS A 283 8.56 33.63 5.27
N HIS A 284 8.49 34.03 4.02
CA HIS A 284 7.54 33.50 3.05
C HIS A 284 8.17 32.40 2.19
N ILE A 285 7.43 31.34 1.97
CA ILE A 285 7.72 30.31 0.95
C ILE A 285 6.43 30.16 0.12
N TYR A 286 6.50 30.34 -1.20
CA TYR A 286 5.34 30.35 -2.10
C TYR A 286 4.24 31.34 -1.64
N ASP A 287 4.65 32.52 -1.22
CA ASP A 287 3.78 33.58 -0.67
C ASP A 287 3.01 33.20 0.60
N GLN A 288 3.35 32.07 1.23
CA GLN A 288 2.79 31.63 2.51
C GLN A 288 3.76 31.98 3.66
N LEU A 289 3.30 32.70 4.65
CA LEU A 289 4.07 33.05 5.85
C LEU A 289 4.27 31.80 6.73
N LEU A 290 5.51 31.59 7.19
CA LEU A 290 5.85 30.53 8.12
C LEU A 290 5.75 31.01 9.57
N HIS A 291 4.93 30.33 10.37
CA HIS A 291 4.67 30.64 11.75
C HIS A 291 5.43 29.70 12.70
N PRO A 292 5.73 30.12 13.95
CA PRO A 292 6.17 29.21 14.99
C PRO A 292 5.01 28.31 15.46
N PHE A 293 5.31 27.20 16.14
CA PHE A 293 4.29 26.28 16.67
C PHE A 293 3.35 26.95 17.70
N THR A 294 3.81 27.99 18.40
CA THR A 294 2.98 28.75 19.34
C THR A 294 1.78 29.44 18.67
N ALA A 295 1.80 29.62 17.35
CA ALA A 295 0.64 30.11 16.60
C ALA A 295 -0.58 29.17 16.71
N LEU A 296 -0.37 27.88 17.03
CA LEU A 296 -1.44 26.91 17.20
C LEU A 296 -2.33 27.20 18.41
N ASP A 297 -1.81 27.85 19.44
CA ASP A 297 -2.56 28.18 20.65
C ASP A 297 -3.71 29.17 20.39
N SER A 298 -3.64 29.90 19.27
CA SER A 298 -4.68 30.85 18.81
C SER A 298 -5.62 30.28 17.74
N ILE A 299 -5.41 29.01 17.31
CA ILE A 299 -6.21 28.38 16.27
C ILE A 299 -7.18 27.40 16.88
N GLU A 300 -8.43 27.80 16.98
CA GLU A 300 -9.52 26.90 17.38
C GLU A 300 -10.00 26.04 16.21
N ASN A 301 -10.58 24.88 16.50
CA ASN A 301 -11.19 23.95 15.54
C ASN A 301 -10.29 23.69 14.34
N SER A 302 -9.09 23.16 14.57
CA SER A 302 -8.10 22.90 13.51
C SER A 302 -8.04 21.44 13.07
N GLN A 303 -7.52 21.24 11.87
CA GLN A 303 -7.12 19.95 11.30
C GLN A 303 -5.68 20.07 10.81
N SER A 304 -4.84 19.06 11.06
CA SER A 304 -3.39 19.20 10.84
C SER A 304 -2.83 18.13 9.91
N ILE A 305 -2.04 18.54 8.91
CA ILE A 305 -1.18 17.67 8.08
C ILE A 305 0.25 17.78 8.60
N ILE A 306 0.84 16.64 9.01
CA ILE A 306 2.20 16.58 9.57
C ILE A 306 3.16 15.99 8.53
N THR A 307 4.11 16.82 8.05
CA THR A 307 5.16 16.44 7.11
C THR A 307 6.55 16.35 7.75
N VAL A 308 6.60 16.27 9.08
CA VAL A 308 7.81 16.17 9.87
C VAL A 308 8.29 14.73 9.90
N ALA A 309 9.44 14.42 9.29
CA ALA A 309 9.96 13.05 9.17
C ALA A 309 10.78 12.59 10.38
N ASN A 310 11.30 13.52 11.18
CA ASN A 310 12.12 13.19 12.35
C ASN A 310 11.29 12.47 13.41
N LEU A 311 11.67 11.24 13.77
CA LEU A 311 10.92 10.38 14.71
C LEU A 311 10.77 10.99 16.10
N ARG A 312 11.82 11.65 16.62
CA ARG A 312 11.76 12.31 17.93
C ARG A 312 10.74 13.45 17.92
N ALA A 313 10.77 14.30 16.88
CA ALA A 313 9.79 15.36 16.71
C ALA A 313 8.36 14.79 16.52
N GLN A 314 8.19 13.66 15.85
CA GLN A 314 6.87 13.01 15.74
C GLN A 314 6.32 12.56 17.10
N ILE A 315 7.17 12.09 18.01
CA ILE A 315 6.77 11.72 19.39
C ILE A 315 6.26 12.97 20.13
N GLU A 316 7.00 14.07 20.07
CA GLU A 316 6.62 15.34 20.69
C GLU A 316 5.31 15.90 20.12
N ILE A 317 5.14 15.85 18.79
CA ILE A 317 3.89 16.24 18.11
C ILE A 317 2.71 15.36 18.53
N ARG A 318 2.90 14.04 18.66
CA ARG A 318 1.84 13.15 19.14
C ARG A 318 1.44 13.44 20.57
N SER A 319 2.41 13.75 21.45
CA SER A 319 2.13 14.16 22.83
C SER A 319 1.32 15.46 22.87
N TYR A 320 1.68 16.45 22.05
CA TYR A 320 0.94 17.71 21.90
C TYR A 320 -0.53 17.48 21.52
N PHE A 321 -0.82 16.61 20.55
CA PHE A 321 -2.18 16.29 20.15
C PHE A 321 -2.93 15.48 21.23
N LYS A 322 -2.26 14.53 21.87
CA LYS A 322 -2.83 13.70 22.94
C LYS A 322 -3.27 14.54 24.14
N GLU A 323 -2.46 15.51 24.58
CA GLU A 323 -2.77 16.43 25.67
C GLU A 323 -4.01 17.30 25.39
N ARG A 324 -4.33 17.49 24.12
CA ARG A 324 -5.52 18.24 23.63
C ARG A 324 -6.69 17.34 23.25
N ASN A 325 -6.61 16.03 23.53
CA ASN A 325 -7.62 15.02 23.18
C ASN A 325 -7.96 14.98 21.68
N LEU A 326 -7.00 15.34 20.81
CA LEU A 326 -7.16 15.28 19.35
C LEU A 326 -6.87 13.87 18.84
N ILE A 327 -7.64 13.45 17.85
CA ILE A 327 -7.69 12.06 17.35
C ILE A 327 -6.93 11.92 16.03
N SER A 328 -6.04 10.92 15.96
CA SER A 328 -5.33 10.56 14.71
C SER A 328 -6.31 10.15 13.61
N ASN A 329 -6.00 10.54 12.38
CA ASN A 329 -6.84 10.34 11.18
C ASN A 329 -8.24 11.00 11.25
N LYS A 330 -8.42 11.93 12.16
CA LYS A 330 -9.60 12.80 12.26
C LYS A 330 -9.20 14.27 12.40
N ASP A 331 -8.37 14.57 13.39
CA ASP A 331 -7.93 15.92 13.69
C ASP A 331 -6.49 16.19 13.22
N TYR A 332 -5.68 15.14 13.10
CA TYR A 332 -4.31 15.24 12.58
C TYR A 332 -3.89 13.99 11.77
N PHE A 333 -3.03 14.20 10.77
CA PHE A 333 -2.64 13.21 9.79
C PHE A 333 -1.13 13.24 9.56
N PHE A 334 -0.44 12.16 9.85
CA PHE A 334 0.99 12.03 9.55
C PHE A 334 1.18 11.60 8.09
N PHE A 335 1.90 12.40 7.32
CA PHE A 335 2.23 12.12 5.90
C PHE A 335 3.65 11.59 5.72
N CYS A 336 4.36 11.24 6.80
CA CYS A 336 5.70 10.65 6.78
C CYS A 336 6.03 9.87 8.06
#